data_ae10beff17efbe36091bb1348066dd36
#
_entry.id   ae10beff17efbe36091bb1348066dd36
#
_cell.length_a   1.000
_cell.length_b   1.000
_cell.length_c   1.000
_cell.angle_alpha   90.00
_cell.angle_beta   90.00
_cell.angle_gamma   90.00
#
_symmetry.space_group_name_H-M   'P 1'
#
loop_
_entity.id
_entity.type
_entity.pdbx_description
1 polymer ?
#
loop_
_entity_poly.entity_id
_entity_poly.type
_entity_poly.pdbx_seq_one_letter_code
_entity_poly.pdbx_strand_id
1 'polypeptide(L)'
;MIEEAPIILCGFPSPAEDYREDVLDFNSYLDISRPSVYALRAKGFSMTGAGILPEDIVIVDKSKEAINGSLVVAAIDGYFTLKRLLIGKTIILHPENPDYEDIHLSSLEELTIFGVVTAIVRKL
;
A
#
# COMPACT_ATOMS: atom_id res chain seq x y z
N MET A 1 -13.94 17.03 -1.70
CA MET A 1 -13.03 18.09 -2.21
C MET A 1 -11.60 17.53 -2.17
N ILE A 2 -10.89 17.72 -3.26
CA ILE A 2 -9.49 17.28 -3.35
C ILE A 2 -8.62 18.42 -2.85
N GLU A 3 -7.79 18.14 -1.88
CA GLU A 3 -6.80 19.06 -1.40
C GLU A 3 -5.56 18.96 -2.29
N GLU A 4 -5.05 20.12 -2.69
CA GLU A 4 -3.89 20.16 -3.55
C GLU A 4 -2.71 20.78 -2.82
N ALA A 5 -1.56 20.14 -2.99
CA ALA A 5 -0.30 20.68 -2.53
C ALA A 5 0.43 21.33 -3.71
N PRO A 6 1.22 22.39 -3.48
CA PRO A 6 2.06 22.95 -4.53
C PRO A 6 3.00 21.89 -5.11
N ILE A 7 3.32 22.06 -6.38
CA ILE A 7 4.16 21.12 -7.13
C ILE A 7 5.61 21.52 -7.02
N ILE A 8 6.47 20.55 -6.74
CA ILE A 8 7.92 20.71 -6.86
C ILE A 8 8.43 19.74 -7.92
N LEU A 9 9.25 20.26 -8.84
CA LEU A 9 9.86 19.43 -9.87
C LEU A 9 11.14 18.79 -9.35
N CYS A 10 11.30 17.51 -9.61
CA CYS A 10 12.45 16.76 -9.11
C CYS A 10 13.60 16.70 -10.11
N GLY A 11 13.36 16.99 -11.38
CA GLY A 11 14.40 16.96 -12.43
C GLY A 11 15.03 18.30 -12.66
N PHE A 12 14.26 19.26 -13.14
CA PHE A 12 14.73 20.60 -13.45
C PHE A 12 14.28 21.59 -12.39
N PRO A 13 15.09 22.65 -12.13
CA PRO A 13 14.65 23.71 -11.25
C PRO A 13 13.38 24.34 -11.78
N SER A 14 12.51 24.76 -10.90
CA SER A 14 11.35 25.56 -11.25
C SER A 14 11.38 26.88 -10.50
N PRO A 15 10.75 27.94 -11.04
CA PRO A 15 10.69 29.20 -10.33
C PRO A 15 10.00 29.02 -8.98
N ALA A 16 10.56 29.66 -7.96
CA ALA A 16 9.88 29.76 -6.68
C ALA A 16 8.74 30.76 -6.81
N GLU A 17 7.58 30.37 -6.34
CA GLU A 17 6.40 31.21 -6.34
C GLU A 17 5.89 31.39 -4.92
N ASP A 18 5.07 32.40 -4.72
CA ASP A 18 4.39 32.56 -3.44
C ASP A 18 3.27 31.53 -3.38
N TYR A 19 3.45 30.57 -2.50
CA TYR A 19 2.45 29.55 -2.30
C TYR A 19 1.49 29.96 -1.20
N ARG A 20 0.26 29.56 -1.39
CA ARG A 20 -0.78 29.76 -0.40
C ARG A 20 -0.45 28.93 0.83
N GLU A 21 -0.98 29.39 1.96
CA GLU A 21 -0.80 28.72 3.23
C GLU A 21 -1.79 27.58 3.46
N ASP A 22 -2.47 27.13 2.41
CA ASP A 22 -3.39 26.02 2.49
C ASP A 22 -2.60 24.77 2.87
N VAL A 23 -3.02 24.14 3.94
CA VAL A 23 -2.36 22.96 4.46
C VAL A 23 -3.12 21.73 4.03
N LEU A 24 -2.39 20.76 3.47
CA LEU A 24 -2.95 19.46 3.15
C LEU A 24 -3.27 18.72 4.45
N ASP A 25 -4.52 18.34 4.61
CA ASP A 25 -4.93 17.52 5.74
C ASP A 25 -4.67 16.05 5.41
N PHE A 26 -3.62 15.48 5.98
CA PHE A 26 -3.25 14.10 5.71
C PHE A 26 -4.28 13.09 6.22
N ASN A 27 -4.99 13.40 7.28
CA ASN A 27 -6.06 12.51 7.75
C ASN A 27 -7.13 12.35 6.68
N SER A 28 -7.52 13.45 6.05
CA SER A 28 -8.49 13.44 4.95
C SER A 28 -7.92 12.82 3.69
N TYR A 29 -6.70 13.21 3.32
CA TYR A 29 -6.02 12.74 2.11
C TYR A 29 -5.85 11.21 2.11
N LEU A 30 -5.53 10.63 3.26
CA LEU A 30 -5.30 9.20 3.41
C LEU A 30 -6.55 8.44 3.87
N ASP A 31 -7.65 9.12 4.10
CA ASP A 31 -8.92 8.55 4.57
C ASP A 31 -8.80 7.79 5.90
N ILE A 32 -7.82 8.12 6.73
CA ILE A 32 -7.54 7.34 7.94
C ILE A 32 -8.57 7.47 9.04
N SER A 33 -9.50 8.42 8.89
CA SER A 33 -10.62 8.54 9.85
C SER A 33 -11.78 7.60 9.53
N ARG A 34 -11.79 6.93 8.37
CA ARG A 34 -12.85 5.99 8.01
C ARG A 34 -12.69 4.69 8.80
N PRO A 35 -13.79 4.11 9.30
CA PRO A 35 -13.70 2.88 10.12
C PRO A 35 -13.08 1.68 9.40
N SER A 36 -13.13 1.64 8.07
CA SER A 36 -12.56 0.55 7.27
C SER A 36 -11.05 0.67 7.03
N VAL A 37 -10.44 1.77 7.45
CA VAL A 37 -9.04 2.08 7.15
C VAL A 37 -8.17 1.86 8.37
N TYR A 38 -7.08 1.13 8.17
CA TYR A 38 -6.15 0.76 9.23
C TYR A 38 -4.73 1.15 8.83
N ALA A 39 -3.91 1.45 9.82
CA ALA A 39 -2.50 1.72 9.63
C ALA A 39 -1.70 0.57 10.23
N LEU A 40 -0.87 -0.08 9.44
CA LEU A 40 -0.03 -1.20 9.86
C LEU A 40 1.43 -0.88 9.57
N ARG A 41 2.34 -1.46 10.34
CA ARG A 41 3.77 -1.26 10.12
C ARG A 41 4.35 -2.43 9.35
N ALA A 42 5.04 -2.12 8.26
CA ALA A 42 5.71 -3.15 7.46
C ALA A 42 6.99 -3.62 8.15
N LYS A 43 7.27 -4.90 8.03
CA LYS A 43 8.53 -5.51 8.45
C LYS A 43 9.08 -6.34 7.31
N GLY A 44 10.41 -6.42 7.22
CA GLY A 44 11.07 -7.23 6.21
C GLY A 44 11.23 -6.52 4.87
N PHE A 45 11.73 -7.25 3.89
CA PHE A 45 12.18 -6.72 2.62
C PHE A 45 11.44 -7.27 1.41
N SER A 46 10.40 -8.07 1.61
CA SER A 46 9.76 -8.79 0.51
C SER A 46 9.05 -7.89 -0.50
N MET A 47 8.83 -6.63 -0.16
CA MET A 47 8.09 -5.70 -1.02
C MET A 47 8.91 -4.47 -1.43
N THR A 48 10.24 -4.54 -1.31
CA THR A 48 11.11 -3.41 -1.63
C THR A 48 11.01 -2.99 -3.10
N GLY A 49 10.77 -3.92 -4.00
CA GLY A 49 10.56 -3.61 -5.42
C GLY A 49 9.30 -2.82 -5.70
N ALA A 50 8.34 -2.83 -4.79
CA ALA A 50 7.14 -2.01 -4.86
C ALA A 50 7.30 -0.69 -4.11
N GLY A 51 8.50 -0.39 -3.61
CA GLY A 51 8.77 0.84 -2.88
C GLY A 51 8.36 0.79 -1.42
N ILE A 52 8.08 -0.39 -0.87
CA ILE A 52 7.70 -0.55 0.53
C ILE A 52 8.90 -1.07 1.29
N LEU A 53 9.39 -0.27 2.23
CA LEU A 53 10.57 -0.58 3.02
C LEU A 53 10.18 -1.01 4.43
N PRO A 54 11.09 -1.71 5.14
CA PRO A 54 10.85 -1.99 6.56
C PRO A 54 10.59 -0.71 7.35
N GLU A 55 9.68 -0.78 8.29
CA GLU A 55 9.22 0.31 9.15
C GLU A 55 8.27 1.30 8.48
N ASP A 56 7.96 1.16 7.20
CA ASP A 56 6.94 1.97 6.57
C ASP A 56 5.57 1.71 7.22
N ILE A 57 4.76 2.76 7.28
CA ILE A 57 3.37 2.62 7.65
C ILE A 57 2.56 2.37 6.38
N VAL A 58 1.80 1.31 6.40
CA VAL A 58 0.97 0.88 5.29
C VAL A 58 -0.48 1.21 5.63
N ILE A 59 -1.12 2.01 4.79
CA ILE A 59 -2.53 2.35 4.96
C ILE A 59 -3.35 1.32 4.19
N VAL A 60 -4.27 0.66 4.88
CA VAL A 60 -5.01 -0.48 4.35
C VAL A 60 -6.49 -0.24 4.49
N ASP A 61 -7.25 -0.40 3.43
CA ASP A 61 -8.71 -0.24 3.43
C ASP A 61 -9.37 -1.60 3.27
N LYS A 62 -10.11 -2.02 4.29
CA LYS A 62 -10.85 -3.29 4.28
C LYS A 62 -12.07 -3.25 3.37
N SER A 63 -12.58 -2.07 3.06
CA SER A 63 -13.78 -1.93 2.22
C SER A 63 -13.50 -2.06 0.74
N LYS A 64 -12.23 -1.95 0.32
CA LYS A 64 -11.87 -2.06 -1.08
C LYS A 64 -11.82 -3.50 -1.54
N GLU A 65 -12.36 -3.75 -2.73
CA GLU A 65 -12.25 -5.05 -3.36
C GLU A 65 -10.84 -5.25 -3.91
N ALA A 66 -10.24 -6.38 -3.57
CA ALA A 66 -8.96 -6.77 -4.12
C ALA A 66 -9.15 -7.34 -5.51
N ILE A 67 -8.39 -6.83 -6.46
CA ILE A 67 -8.40 -7.28 -7.85
C ILE A 67 -7.00 -7.75 -8.23
N ASN A 68 -6.87 -8.32 -9.43
CA ASN A 68 -5.56 -8.73 -9.93
C ASN A 68 -4.60 -7.54 -9.95
N GLY A 69 -3.44 -7.70 -9.34
CA GLY A 69 -2.43 -6.65 -9.22
C GLY A 69 -2.52 -5.80 -7.96
N SER A 70 -3.57 -5.95 -7.16
CA SER A 70 -3.67 -5.22 -5.90
C SER A 70 -2.54 -5.57 -4.94
N LEU A 71 -2.03 -4.56 -4.22
CA LEU A 71 -1.22 -4.81 -3.04
C LEU A 71 -2.17 -5.08 -1.89
N VAL A 72 -2.02 -6.23 -1.25
CA VAL A 72 -2.96 -6.67 -0.23
C VAL A 72 -2.23 -7.07 1.05
N VAL A 73 -2.93 -6.90 2.16
CA VAL A 73 -2.57 -7.57 3.40
C VAL A 73 -3.46 -8.78 3.50
N ALA A 74 -2.86 -9.96 3.56
CA ALA A 74 -3.56 -11.22 3.62
C ALA A 74 -3.22 -11.95 4.92
N ALA A 75 -4.16 -12.73 5.42
CA ALA A 75 -3.94 -13.61 6.56
C ALA A 75 -3.76 -15.02 6.05
N ILE A 76 -2.64 -15.63 6.42
CA ILE A 76 -2.31 -17.02 6.11
C ILE A 76 -1.84 -17.66 7.40
N ASP A 77 -2.48 -18.77 7.77
CA ASP A 77 -2.12 -19.53 8.98
C ASP A 77 -2.00 -18.65 10.23
N GLY A 78 -2.87 -17.65 10.35
CA GLY A 78 -2.90 -16.76 11.50
C GLY A 78 -1.91 -15.61 11.45
N TYR A 79 -1.17 -15.46 10.36
CA TYR A 79 -0.19 -14.38 10.19
C TYR A 79 -0.59 -13.45 9.06
N PHE A 80 -0.35 -12.16 9.26
CA PHE A 80 -0.49 -11.17 8.17
C PHE A 80 0.76 -11.15 7.31
N THR A 81 0.55 -11.05 6.00
CA THR A 81 1.62 -10.81 5.05
C THR A 81 1.16 -9.78 4.04
N LEU A 82 2.09 -8.97 3.53
CA LEU A 82 1.82 -7.97 2.50
C LEU A 82 2.46 -8.47 1.22
N LYS A 83 1.66 -8.61 0.18
CA LYS A 83 2.10 -9.14 -1.12
C LYS A 83 1.26 -8.52 -2.22
N ARG A 84 1.70 -8.74 -3.47
CA ARG A 84 0.87 -8.43 -4.63
C ARG A 84 -0.01 -9.63 -4.96
N LEU A 85 -1.30 -9.38 -5.08
CA LEU A 85 -2.24 -10.44 -5.46
C LEU A 85 -2.24 -10.60 -6.97
N LEU A 86 -1.99 -11.82 -7.43
CA LEU A 86 -2.07 -12.17 -8.84
C LEU A 86 -3.14 -13.24 -8.99
N ILE A 87 -4.15 -12.94 -9.81
CA ILE A 87 -5.29 -13.80 -10.05
C ILE A 87 -5.23 -14.29 -11.49
N GLY A 88 -5.05 -15.59 -11.65
CA GLY A 88 -5.02 -16.24 -12.94
C GLY A 88 -5.67 -17.62 -12.82
N LYS A 89 -5.09 -18.63 -13.45
CA LYS A 89 -5.56 -20.01 -13.24
C LYS A 89 -5.39 -20.46 -11.80
N THR A 90 -4.40 -19.92 -11.13
CA THR A 90 -4.15 -20.09 -9.70
C THR A 90 -4.06 -18.72 -9.05
N ILE A 91 -4.13 -18.69 -7.74
CA ILE A 91 -3.97 -17.48 -6.95
C ILE A 91 -2.54 -17.46 -6.44
N ILE A 92 -1.86 -16.33 -6.65
CA ILE A 92 -0.49 -16.14 -6.21
C ILE A 92 -0.41 -14.89 -5.35
N LEU A 93 0.24 -15.01 -4.21
CA LEU A 93 0.70 -13.88 -3.43
C LEU A 93 2.17 -13.67 -3.76
N HIS A 94 2.44 -12.61 -4.50
CA HIS A 94 3.73 -12.36 -5.13
C HIS A 94 4.54 -11.32 -4.38
N PRO A 95 5.75 -11.66 -3.91
CA PRO A 95 6.66 -10.67 -3.36
C PRO A 95 7.28 -9.83 -4.47
N GLU A 96 7.50 -8.57 -4.19
CA GLU A 96 8.19 -7.66 -5.11
C GLU A 96 9.67 -7.58 -4.75
N ASN A 97 10.29 -8.76 -4.69
CA ASN A 97 11.70 -8.92 -4.38
C ASN A 97 12.13 -10.33 -4.84
N PRO A 98 13.12 -10.44 -5.74
CA PRO A 98 13.51 -11.74 -6.29
C PRO A 98 14.11 -12.70 -5.26
N ASP A 99 14.50 -12.23 -4.09
CA ASP A 99 15.03 -13.08 -3.03
C ASP A 99 13.95 -13.84 -2.26
N TYR A 100 12.67 -13.59 -2.59
CA TYR A 100 11.52 -14.22 -1.92
C TYR A 100 10.70 -14.98 -2.94
N GLU A 101 10.06 -16.04 -2.50
CA GLU A 101 9.26 -16.90 -3.37
C GLU A 101 7.78 -16.55 -3.34
N ASP A 102 7.10 -16.82 -4.46
CA ASP A 102 5.65 -16.73 -4.55
C ASP A 102 4.99 -17.71 -3.59
N ILE A 103 3.83 -17.30 -3.07
CA ILE A 103 2.97 -18.19 -2.31
C ILE A 103 1.81 -18.57 -3.22
N HIS A 104 1.72 -19.87 -3.52
CA HIS A 104 0.69 -20.42 -4.39
C HIS A 104 -0.49 -20.93 -3.59
N LEU A 105 -1.69 -20.55 -3.98
CA LEU A 105 -2.92 -20.98 -3.35
C LEU A 105 -3.79 -21.68 -4.39
N SER A 106 -4.42 -22.77 -4.00
CA SER A 106 -5.25 -23.54 -4.92
C SER A 106 -6.61 -22.87 -5.18
N SER A 107 -7.08 -22.04 -4.24
CA SER A 107 -8.34 -21.33 -4.38
C SER A 107 -8.37 -20.10 -3.50
N LEU A 108 -9.32 -19.20 -3.79
CA LEU A 108 -9.57 -18.03 -2.93
C LEU A 108 -10.06 -18.41 -1.53
N GLU A 109 -10.56 -19.63 -1.35
CA GLU A 109 -11.03 -20.10 -0.04
C GLU A 109 -9.89 -20.26 0.97
N GLU A 110 -8.66 -20.50 0.49
CA GLU A 110 -7.49 -20.60 1.35
C GLU A 110 -6.97 -19.23 1.78
N LEU A 111 -7.50 -18.17 1.19
CA LEU A 111 -6.99 -16.83 1.33
C LEU A 111 -8.00 -15.97 2.06
N THR A 112 -7.56 -15.31 3.13
CA THR A 112 -8.34 -14.25 3.76
C THR A 112 -7.62 -12.93 3.48
N ILE A 113 -8.26 -12.06 2.70
CA ILE A 113 -7.73 -10.74 2.45
C ILE A 113 -8.22 -9.80 3.54
N PHE A 114 -7.30 -9.24 4.31
CA PHE A 114 -7.63 -8.25 5.32
C PHE A 114 -8.02 -6.93 4.68
N GLY A 115 -7.27 -6.49 3.70
CA GLY A 115 -7.57 -5.26 2.98
C GLY A 115 -6.59 -4.95 1.87
N VAL A 116 -6.88 -3.88 1.15
CA VAL A 116 -6.08 -3.40 0.03
C VAL A 116 -5.24 -2.22 0.49
N VAL A 117 -3.97 -2.23 0.13
CA VAL A 117 -3.05 -1.14 0.45
C VAL A 117 -3.37 0.06 -0.44
N THR A 118 -3.58 1.20 0.18
CA THR A 118 -3.94 2.44 -0.53
C THR A 118 -2.85 3.50 -0.47
N ALA A 119 -1.96 3.43 0.50
CA ALA A 119 -0.90 4.41 0.66
C ALA A 119 0.22 3.88 1.54
N ILE A 120 1.37 4.50 1.41
CA ILE A 120 2.54 4.27 2.27
C ILE A 120 2.92 5.60 2.89
N VAL A 121 3.25 5.57 4.18
CA VAL A 121 3.74 6.75 4.89
C VAL A 121 5.12 6.44 5.46
N ARG A 122 6.07 7.26 5.13
CA ARG A 122 7.45 7.12 5.59
C ARG A 122 8.00 8.45 6.07
N LYS A 123 8.54 8.45 7.27
CA LYS A 123 9.34 9.59 7.74
C LYS A 123 10.80 9.36 7.36
N LEU A 124 11.43 10.39 6.95
CA LEU A 124 12.86 10.34 6.59
C LEU A 124 13.75 10.60 7.80
#